data_e920c1c9de9d8e21d503cd9b7dd59e1b
#
_entry.id   e920c1c9de9d8e21d503cd9b7dd59e1b
#
_cell.length_a   1.000
_cell.length_b   1.000
_cell.length_c   1.000
_cell.angle_alpha   90.00
_cell.angle_beta   90.00
_cell.angle_gamma   90.00
#
_symmetry.space_group_name_H-M   'P 1'
#
loop_
_entity.id
_entity.type
_entity.pdbx_description
1 polymer ?
#
loop_
_entity_poly.entity_id
_entity_poly.type
_entity_poly.pdbx_seq_one_letter_code
_entity_poly.pdbx_strand_id
1 'polypeptide(L)'
;MARLDHARKLARDSEPFNVRPPGATARLLVLGDSTGAGTGASSARYSVAGRIAADHPFLEIVNRAEDGARFEDVVRQLDAAPATRYDIVLIQAGGNDVIRFTSADKLQAQIDEALRLAGDKASMVIIMPSGNAGNAPFFFAPLSWIMTSRSRELHTMVRASAAASGAVYVNLFKEAADDPFVRDPQRLHAADGLHPSDDGYALWYSELRSQAALPVRLP
;
A
#
# COMPACT_ATOMS: atom_id res chain seq x y z
N MET A 1 -9.39 14.01 -19.40
CA MET A 1 -8.75 15.17 -18.74
C MET A 1 -9.19 15.30 -17.29
N ALA A 2 -10.48 15.39 -16.95
CA ALA A 2 -10.92 15.61 -15.56
C ALA A 2 -10.38 14.62 -14.50
N ARG A 3 -10.29 13.30 -14.81
CA ARG A 3 -9.77 12.30 -13.85
C ARG A 3 -8.29 12.45 -13.56
N LEU A 4 -7.47 12.78 -14.56
CA LEU A 4 -6.04 13.05 -14.36
C LEU A 4 -5.80 14.30 -13.53
N ASP A 5 -6.61 15.34 -13.71
CA ASP A 5 -6.51 16.56 -12.91
C ASP A 5 -6.95 16.31 -11.46
N HIS A 6 -7.98 15.47 -11.26
CA HIS A 6 -8.37 15.00 -9.92
C HIS A 6 -7.27 14.18 -9.26
N ALA A 7 -6.66 13.21 -9.96
CA ALA A 7 -5.58 12.41 -9.41
C ALA A 7 -4.37 13.27 -8.99
N ARG A 8 -3.99 14.24 -9.84
CA ARG A 8 -2.90 15.18 -9.51
C ARG A 8 -3.24 16.09 -8.33
N LYS A 9 -4.51 16.50 -8.20
CA LYS A 9 -4.95 17.29 -7.05
C LYS A 9 -4.91 16.45 -5.77
N LEU A 10 -5.47 15.25 -5.79
CA LEU A 10 -5.44 14.33 -4.65
C LEU A 10 -4.02 14.06 -4.18
N ALA A 11 -3.08 13.82 -5.12
CA ALA A 11 -1.68 13.61 -4.81
C ALA A 11 -1.02 14.82 -4.12
N ARG A 12 -1.33 16.06 -4.58
CA ARG A 12 -0.81 17.28 -3.94
C ARG A 12 -1.40 17.56 -2.57
N ASP A 13 -2.64 17.14 -2.36
CA ASP A 13 -3.40 17.42 -1.13
C ASP A 13 -3.25 16.28 -0.09
N SER A 14 -2.61 15.15 -0.47
CA SER A 14 -2.39 14.03 0.44
C SER A 14 -1.20 14.28 1.35
N GLU A 15 -1.40 14.01 2.64
CA GLU A 15 -0.34 14.03 3.64
C GLU A 15 -0.23 12.64 4.29
N PRO A 16 0.95 11.98 4.23
CA PRO A 16 1.14 10.70 4.90
C PRO A 16 0.86 10.81 6.39
N PHE A 17 0.08 9.87 6.92
CA PHE A 17 -0.25 9.86 8.34
C PHE A 17 0.97 9.55 9.19
N ASN A 18 1.37 10.47 10.05
CA ASN A 18 2.45 10.32 11.01
C ASN A 18 1.93 10.62 12.42
N VAL A 19 2.36 9.82 13.41
CA VAL A 19 2.01 10.05 14.82
C VAL A 19 3.09 9.52 15.75
N ARG A 20 3.36 10.25 16.81
CA ARG A 20 4.23 9.82 17.91
C ARG A 20 3.50 10.07 19.23
N PRO A 21 2.72 9.09 19.71
CA PRO A 21 1.98 9.23 20.96
C PRO A 21 2.94 9.24 22.17
N PRO A 22 2.58 9.95 23.25
CA PRO A 22 3.30 9.82 24.52
C PRO A 22 3.28 8.36 25.00
N GLY A 23 4.45 7.85 25.41
CA GLY A 23 4.56 6.47 25.89
C GLY A 23 4.41 5.41 24.80
N ALA A 24 4.76 5.72 23.56
CA ALA A 24 4.76 4.73 22.48
C ALA A 24 5.55 3.47 22.88
N THR A 25 4.91 2.29 22.71
CA THR A 25 5.47 0.98 23.07
C THR A 25 5.96 0.17 21.88
N ALA A 26 5.58 0.59 20.66
CA ALA A 26 5.99 -0.04 19.42
C ALA A 26 6.09 0.99 18.29
N ARG A 27 6.79 0.63 17.21
CA ARG A 27 7.06 1.51 16.07
C ARG A 27 6.75 0.84 14.76
N LEU A 28 5.96 1.51 13.93
CA LEU A 28 5.62 1.11 12.56
C LEU A 28 6.28 2.07 11.56
N LEU A 29 7.00 1.52 10.59
CA LEU A 29 7.43 2.25 9.39
C LEU A 29 6.50 1.88 8.24
N VAL A 30 5.86 2.89 7.63
CA VAL A 30 5.06 2.73 6.42
C VAL A 30 5.83 3.29 5.23
N LEU A 31 5.92 2.49 4.19
CA LEU A 31 6.63 2.78 2.94
C LEU A 31 5.72 2.49 1.76
N GLY A 32 6.03 3.09 0.63
CA GLY A 32 5.33 2.75 -0.61
C GLY A 32 4.92 3.96 -1.43
N ASP A 33 3.79 3.79 -2.10
CA ASP A 33 3.26 4.74 -3.07
C ASP A 33 2.10 5.61 -2.51
N SER A 34 1.30 6.16 -3.40
CA SER A 34 0.11 6.96 -3.05
C SER A 34 -0.87 6.25 -2.13
N THR A 35 -0.94 4.92 -2.21
CA THR A 35 -1.84 4.15 -1.32
C THR A 35 -1.30 4.06 0.11
N GLY A 36 0.03 4.04 0.28
CA GLY A 36 0.70 4.16 1.58
C GLY A 36 0.61 5.57 2.15
N ALA A 37 0.67 6.60 1.30
CA ALA A 37 0.44 7.99 1.69
C ALA A 37 -1.03 8.24 2.09
N GLY A 38 -1.97 7.47 1.55
CA GLY A 38 -3.40 7.62 1.83
C GLY A 38 -4.12 8.53 0.84
N THR A 39 -3.56 8.68 -0.36
CA THR A 39 -4.15 9.48 -1.44
C THR A 39 -5.55 8.98 -1.79
N GLY A 40 -6.50 9.91 -1.87
CA GLY A 40 -7.92 9.61 -2.08
C GLY A 40 -8.75 9.58 -0.81
N ALA A 41 -8.15 9.39 0.36
CA ALA A 41 -8.84 9.57 1.63
C ALA A 41 -9.16 11.05 1.88
N SER A 42 -10.29 11.34 2.50
CA SER A 42 -10.69 12.71 2.84
C SER A 42 -9.81 13.34 3.93
N SER A 43 -9.10 12.51 4.69
CA SER A 43 -8.11 12.90 5.70
C SER A 43 -7.14 11.73 5.91
N ALA A 44 -5.90 12.04 6.25
CA ALA A 44 -4.85 11.07 6.56
C ALA A 44 -5.27 10.01 7.60
N ARG A 45 -6.18 10.37 8.54
CA ARG A 45 -6.76 9.45 9.53
C ARG A 45 -7.57 8.31 8.94
N TYR A 46 -8.09 8.45 7.73
CA TYR A 46 -8.87 7.44 7.05
C TYR A 46 -8.05 6.55 6.12
N SER A 47 -6.75 6.84 5.94
CA SER A 47 -5.81 5.92 5.31
C SER A 47 -5.63 4.64 6.12
N VAL A 48 -4.96 3.63 5.55
CA VAL A 48 -4.61 2.40 6.30
C VAL A 48 -3.78 2.74 7.54
N ALA A 49 -2.76 3.61 7.41
CA ALA A 49 -1.92 4.03 8.54
C ALA A 49 -2.72 4.73 9.65
N GLY A 50 -3.63 5.63 9.29
CA GLY A 50 -4.47 6.32 10.26
C GLY A 50 -5.44 5.39 11.00
N ARG A 51 -5.96 4.37 10.30
CA ARG A 51 -6.83 3.33 10.92
C ARG A 51 -6.05 2.40 11.84
N ILE A 52 -4.81 2.06 11.47
CA ILE A 52 -3.89 1.33 12.38
C ILE A 52 -3.68 2.14 13.67
N ALA A 53 -3.42 3.44 13.55
CA ALA A 53 -3.22 4.30 14.73
C ALA A 53 -4.46 4.38 15.63
N ALA A 54 -5.66 4.39 15.05
CA ALA A 54 -6.90 4.42 15.81
C ALA A 54 -7.12 3.15 16.65
N ASP A 55 -6.76 1.97 16.10
CA ASP A 55 -6.87 0.69 16.81
C ASP A 55 -5.68 0.43 17.74
N HIS A 56 -4.55 1.14 17.54
CA HIS A 56 -3.29 0.95 18.29
C HIS A 56 -2.73 2.30 18.80
N PRO A 57 -3.35 2.90 19.84
CA PRO A 57 -3.05 4.28 20.25
C PRO A 57 -1.64 4.50 20.84
N PHE A 58 -0.90 3.43 21.16
CA PHE A 58 0.49 3.48 21.62
C PHE A 58 1.52 3.13 20.56
N LEU A 59 1.11 3.06 19.28
CA LEU A 59 1.98 2.78 18.15
C LEU A 59 2.50 4.10 17.55
N GLU A 60 3.83 4.30 17.58
CA GLU A 60 4.47 5.36 16.79
C GLU A 60 4.42 4.95 15.30
N ILE A 61 3.90 5.82 14.44
CA ILE A 61 3.87 5.60 12.99
C ILE A 61 4.74 6.64 12.29
N VAL A 62 5.75 6.15 11.59
CA VAL A 62 6.59 6.91 10.67
C VAL A 62 6.20 6.50 9.25
N ASN A 63 5.57 7.41 8.50
CA ASN A 63 5.14 7.15 7.13
C ASN A 63 6.04 7.93 6.16
N ARG A 64 6.69 7.19 5.24
CA ARG A 64 7.60 7.69 4.21
C ARG A 64 7.10 7.38 2.80
N ALA A 65 5.84 6.94 2.67
CA ALA A 65 5.25 6.68 1.36
C ALA A 65 5.11 7.97 0.55
N GLU A 66 5.30 7.88 -0.76
CA GLU A 66 5.31 9.00 -1.69
C GLU A 66 4.44 8.71 -2.91
N ASP A 67 3.64 9.69 -3.33
CA ASP A 67 2.82 9.56 -4.53
C ASP A 67 3.67 9.21 -5.76
N GLY A 68 3.19 8.25 -6.53
CA GLY A 68 3.86 7.83 -7.76
C GLY A 68 5.07 6.94 -7.57
N ALA A 69 5.46 6.61 -6.34
CA ALA A 69 6.58 5.73 -6.06
C ALA A 69 6.38 4.32 -6.65
N ARG A 70 7.47 3.69 -7.09
CA ARG A 70 7.57 2.30 -7.53
C ARG A 70 8.39 1.50 -6.53
N PHE A 71 8.56 0.21 -6.74
CA PHE A 71 9.42 -0.61 -5.85
C PHE A 71 10.87 -0.11 -5.80
N GLU A 72 11.42 0.47 -6.88
CA GLU A 72 12.73 1.12 -6.84
C GLU A 72 12.78 2.30 -5.86
N ASP A 73 11.67 2.99 -5.70
CA ASP A 73 11.55 4.10 -4.75
C ASP A 73 11.39 3.59 -3.31
N VAL A 74 10.69 2.46 -3.11
CA VAL A 74 10.61 1.80 -1.81
C VAL A 74 12.00 1.40 -1.30
N VAL A 75 12.88 0.89 -2.17
CA VAL A 75 14.28 0.62 -1.81
C VAL A 75 14.97 1.90 -1.33
N ARG A 76 14.81 3.01 -2.04
CA ARG A 76 15.37 4.32 -1.61
C ARG A 76 14.75 4.83 -0.30
N GLN A 77 13.44 4.64 -0.11
CA GLN A 77 12.76 5.00 1.15
C GLN A 77 13.31 4.21 2.33
N LEU A 78 13.62 2.93 2.14
CA LEU A 78 14.25 2.07 3.14
C LEU A 78 15.66 2.54 3.49
N ASP A 79 16.48 2.87 2.49
CA ASP A 79 17.84 3.38 2.69
C ASP A 79 17.85 4.74 3.42
N ALA A 80 16.89 5.61 3.09
CA ALA A 80 16.74 6.93 3.70
C ALA A 80 16.06 6.89 5.08
N ALA A 81 15.43 5.77 5.45
CA ALA A 81 14.76 5.65 6.74
C ALA A 81 15.78 5.66 7.88
N PRO A 82 15.48 6.30 9.03
CA PRO A 82 16.38 6.31 10.18
C PRO A 82 16.93 4.92 10.51
N ALA A 83 18.19 4.86 10.94
CA ALA A 83 18.88 3.62 11.31
C ALA A 83 18.37 2.98 12.63
N THR A 84 17.17 3.34 13.05
CA THR A 84 16.49 2.80 14.21
C THR A 84 15.69 1.56 13.82
N ARG A 85 15.65 0.56 14.71
CA ARG A 85 14.84 -0.63 14.51
C ARG A 85 13.35 -0.32 14.71
N TYR A 86 12.52 -0.91 13.88
CA TYR A 86 11.07 -0.87 13.98
C TYR A 86 10.53 -2.24 14.42
N ASP A 87 9.35 -2.27 15.01
CA ASP A 87 8.66 -3.53 15.29
C ASP A 87 8.03 -4.07 14.00
N ILE A 88 7.50 -3.17 13.17
CA ILE A 88 6.79 -3.49 11.95
C ILE A 88 7.26 -2.57 10.80
N VAL A 89 7.47 -3.14 9.61
CA VAL A 89 7.50 -2.42 8.34
C VAL A 89 6.28 -2.82 7.52
N LEU A 90 5.49 -1.85 7.07
CA LEU A 90 4.38 -2.05 6.14
C LEU A 90 4.74 -1.41 4.79
N ILE A 91 4.79 -2.23 3.74
CA ILE A 91 5.04 -1.79 2.36
C ILE A 91 3.73 -1.81 1.58
N GLN A 92 3.28 -0.65 1.10
CA GLN A 92 2.11 -0.48 0.23
C GLN A 92 2.55 0.09 -1.11
N ALA A 93 2.83 -0.77 -2.10
CA ALA A 93 3.40 -0.36 -3.38
C ALA A 93 3.06 -1.33 -4.52
N GLY A 94 3.42 -0.95 -5.74
CA GLY A 94 3.34 -1.80 -6.92
C GLY A 94 2.31 -1.34 -7.94
N GLY A 95 1.33 -0.54 -7.57
CA GLY A 95 0.36 0.03 -8.50
C GLY A 95 1.03 0.82 -9.62
N ASN A 96 2.02 1.63 -9.29
CA ASN A 96 2.78 2.40 -10.28
C ASN A 96 3.68 1.53 -11.17
N ASP A 97 4.18 0.41 -10.67
CA ASP A 97 4.93 -0.55 -11.48
C ASP A 97 4.05 -1.21 -12.54
N VAL A 98 2.80 -1.55 -12.17
CA VAL A 98 1.78 -2.05 -13.09
C VAL A 98 1.47 -1.00 -14.16
N ILE A 99 1.14 0.22 -13.76
CA ILE A 99 0.70 1.30 -14.66
C ILE A 99 1.81 1.78 -15.58
N ARG A 100 3.05 1.82 -15.09
CA ARG A 100 4.21 2.31 -15.86
C ARG A 100 4.99 1.19 -16.55
N PHE A 101 4.47 -0.03 -16.56
CA PHE A 101 5.05 -1.15 -17.31
C PHE A 101 6.49 -1.49 -16.87
N THR A 102 6.81 -1.43 -15.57
CA THR A 102 8.10 -1.93 -15.07
C THR A 102 8.29 -3.37 -15.54
N SER A 103 9.45 -3.70 -16.12
CA SER A 103 9.70 -5.06 -16.61
C SER A 103 9.69 -6.08 -15.46
N ALA A 104 9.30 -7.32 -15.76
CA ALA A 104 9.16 -8.38 -14.76
C ALA A 104 10.45 -8.61 -13.98
N ASP A 105 11.59 -8.74 -14.69
CA ASP A 105 12.89 -8.99 -14.05
C ASP A 105 13.31 -7.84 -13.12
N LYS A 106 13.12 -6.59 -13.57
CA LYS A 106 13.42 -5.41 -12.74
C LYS A 106 12.51 -5.36 -11.52
N LEU A 107 11.20 -5.60 -11.70
CA LEU A 107 10.23 -5.59 -10.62
C LEU A 107 10.53 -6.68 -9.58
N GLN A 108 10.82 -7.91 -10.04
CA GLN A 108 11.19 -9.01 -9.15
C GLN A 108 12.41 -8.66 -8.31
N ALA A 109 13.49 -8.17 -8.93
CA ALA A 109 14.72 -7.80 -8.22
C ALA A 109 14.47 -6.69 -7.17
N GLN A 110 13.60 -5.73 -7.48
CA GLN A 110 13.28 -4.64 -6.56
C GLN A 110 12.36 -5.07 -5.40
N ILE A 111 11.44 -6.01 -5.62
CA ILE A 111 10.62 -6.61 -4.57
C ILE A 111 11.54 -7.38 -3.60
N ASP A 112 12.42 -8.20 -4.11
CA ASP A 112 13.34 -9.02 -3.30
C ASP A 112 14.27 -8.13 -2.45
N GLU A 113 14.83 -7.08 -3.05
CA GLU A 113 15.70 -6.13 -2.34
C GLU A 113 14.93 -5.32 -1.29
N ALA A 114 13.70 -4.86 -1.60
CA ALA A 114 12.86 -4.15 -0.64
C ALA A 114 12.54 -5.03 0.58
N LEU A 115 12.20 -6.30 0.36
CA LEU A 115 11.90 -7.23 1.45
C LEU A 115 13.14 -7.56 2.29
N ARG A 116 14.29 -7.74 1.65
CA ARG A 116 15.56 -7.94 2.34
C ARG A 116 15.90 -6.76 3.25
N LEU A 117 15.88 -5.53 2.72
CA LEU A 117 16.17 -4.31 3.49
C LEU A 117 15.13 -4.06 4.61
N ALA A 118 13.87 -4.38 4.35
CA ALA A 118 12.83 -4.27 5.37
C ALA A 118 13.06 -5.26 6.53
N GLY A 119 13.49 -6.49 6.23
CA GLY A 119 13.84 -7.50 7.23
C GLY A 119 15.01 -7.07 8.11
N ASP A 120 15.98 -6.31 7.58
CA ASP A 120 17.09 -5.75 8.35
C ASP A 120 16.60 -4.66 9.35
N LYS A 121 15.48 -4.00 9.03
CA LYS A 121 14.95 -2.86 9.83
C LYS A 121 13.86 -3.25 10.84
N ALA A 122 13.15 -4.37 10.63
CA ALA A 122 12.02 -4.72 11.48
C ALA A 122 11.94 -6.19 11.84
N SER A 123 11.25 -6.47 12.94
CA SER A 123 10.97 -7.85 13.37
C SER A 123 9.85 -8.49 12.57
N MET A 124 8.94 -7.68 12.03
CA MET A 124 7.84 -8.10 11.16
C MET A 124 7.79 -7.23 9.91
N VAL A 125 7.74 -7.86 8.75
CA VAL A 125 7.53 -7.18 7.48
C VAL A 125 6.18 -7.60 6.91
N ILE A 126 5.35 -6.62 6.55
CA ILE A 126 4.07 -6.82 5.88
C ILE A 126 4.17 -6.14 4.51
N ILE A 127 3.81 -6.89 3.46
CA ILE A 127 3.74 -6.35 2.11
C ILE A 127 2.32 -6.47 1.58
N MET A 128 1.74 -5.34 1.23
CA MET A 128 0.35 -5.19 0.81
C MET A 128 0.30 -4.43 -0.51
N PRO A 129 0.49 -5.11 -1.66
CA PRO A 129 0.38 -4.45 -2.96
C PRO A 129 -1.05 -3.98 -3.20
N SER A 130 -1.18 -2.92 -4.03
CA SER A 130 -2.49 -2.42 -4.45
C SER A 130 -3.31 -3.52 -5.14
N GLY A 131 -4.63 -3.45 -5.06
CA GLY A 131 -5.54 -4.41 -5.67
C GLY A 131 -5.42 -4.48 -7.20
N ASN A 132 -6.42 -5.05 -7.86
CA ASN A 132 -6.45 -5.17 -9.31
C ASN A 132 -6.67 -3.79 -9.97
N ALA A 133 -5.61 -3.18 -10.48
CA ALA A 133 -5.67 -1.88 -11.15
C ALA A 133 -6.63 -1.88 -12.37
N GLY A 134 -6.78 -3.03 -13.05
CA GLY A 134 -7.71 -3.15 -14.18
C GLY A 134 -9.19 -3.04 -13.80
N ASN A 135 -9.52 -3.20 -12.52
CA ASN A 135 -10.87 -3.02 -11.99
C ASN A 135 -11.22 -1.56 -11.67
N ALA A 136 -10.20 -0.67 -11.66
CA ALA A 136 -10.42 0.74 -11.38
C ALA A 136 -11.16 1.42 -12.54
N PRO A 137 -12.20 2.24 -12.26
CA PRO A 137 -12.93 2.99 -13.28
C PRO A 137 -12.06 3.92 -14.14
N PHE A 138 -10.84 4.16 -13.71
CA PHE A 138 -9.84 4.95 -14.45
C PHE A 138 -9.46 4.31 -15.79
N PHE A 139 -9.44 2.98 -15.87
CA PHE A 139 -9.01 2.23 -17.06
C PHE A 139 -10.18 1.64 -17.82
N PHE A 140 -10.09 1.69 -19.16
CA PHE A 140 -11.08 1.10 -20.09
C PHE A 140 -10.41 0.02 -20.94
N ALA A 141 -11.22 -0.92 -21.44
CA ALA A 141 -10.74 -1.93 -22.38
C ALA A 141 -10.12 -1.29 -23.66
N PRO A 142 -9.04 -1.84 -24.20
CA PRO A 142 -8.34 -3.07 -23.75
C PRO A 142 -7.34 -2.85 -22.62
N LEU A 143 -7.04 -1.60 -22.23
CA LEU A 143 -6.02 -1.27 -21.23
C LEU A 143 -6.33 -1.89 -19.86
N SER A 144 -7.61 -1.90 -19.45
CA SER A 144 -8.03 -2.56 -18.19
C SER A 144 -7.65 -4.04 -18.13
N TRP A 145 -7.74 -4.77 -19.25
CA TRP A 145 -7.34 -6.18 -19.30
C TRP A 145 -5.82 -6.36 -19.11
N ILE A 146 -5.04 -5.44 -19.70
CA ILE A 146 -3.58 -5.42 -19.54
C ILE A 146 -3.24 -5.12 -18.08
N MET A 147 -3.89 -4.14 -17.46
CA MET A 147 -3.68 -3.80 -16.05
C MET A 147 -4.03 -4.97 -15.13
N THR A 148 -5.14 -5.68 -15.39
CA THR A 148 -5.50 -6.90 -14.65
C THR A 148 -4.43 -7.98 -14.76
N SER A 149 -3.93 -8.26 -15.96
CA SER A 149 -2.87 -9.26 -16.17
C SER A 149 -1.60 -8.90 -15.39
N ARG A 150 -1.18 -7.64 -15.47
CA ARG A 150 0.01 -7.16 -14.76
C ARG A 150 -0.18 -7.11 -13.24
N SER A 151 -1.37 -6.76 -12.75
CA SER A 151 -1.67 -6.84 -11.32
C SER A 151 -1.60 -8.27 -10.80
N ARG A 152 -2.10 -9.24 -11.56
CA ARG A 152 -2.00 -10.66 -11.20
C ARG A 152 -0.54 -11.14 -11.16
N GLU A 153 0.27 -10.71 -12.12
CA GLU A 153 1.71 -11.00 -12.17
C GLU A 153 2.44 -10.40 -10.95
N LEU A 154 2.20 -9.12 -10.63
CA LEU A 154 2.73 -8.46 -9.43
C LEU A 154 2.39 -9.24 -8.15
N HIS A 155 1.12 -9.61 -7.97
CA HIS A 155 0.69 -10.36 -6.78
C HIS A 155 1.32 -11.76 -6.70
N THR A 156 1.58 -12.40 -7.85
CA THR A 156 2.28 -13.69 -7.90
C THR A 156 3.74 -13.53 -7.45
N MET A 157 4.45 -12.52 -7.96
CA MET A 157 5.83 -12.21 -7.56
C MET A 157 5.93 -11.86 -6.08
N VAL A 158 5.12 -10.92 -5.61
CA VAL A 158 5.13 -10.47 -4.21
C VAL A 158 4.85 -11.62 -3.26
N ARG A 159 3.87 -12.48 -3.56
CA ARG A 159 3.55 -13.65 -2.74
C ARG A 159 4.73 -14.62 -2.64
N ALA A 160 5.41 -14.87 -3.76
CA ALA A 160 6.58 -15.78 -3.79
C ALA A 160 7.75 -15.18 -2.98
N SER A 161 8.08 -13.91 -3.18
CA SER A 161 9.15 -13.22 -2.46
C SER A 161 8.85 -13.09 -0.96
N ALA A 162 7.60 -12.82 -0.59
CA ALA A 162 7.18 -12.77 0.82
C ALA A 162 7.35 -14.14 1.49
N ALA A 163 6.94 -15.22 0.84
CA ALA A 163 7.13 -16.58 1.35
C ALA A 163 8.61 -16.92 1.53
N ALA A 164 9.47 -16.48 0.61
CA ALA A 164 10.91 -16.74 0.67
C ALA A 164 11.63 -15.93 1.77
N SER A 165 11.15 -14.71 2.07
CA SER A 165 11.75 -13.80 3.06
C SER A 165 11.12 -13.90 4.46
N GLY A 166 10.03 -14.65 4.62
CA GLY A 166 9.26 -14.70 5.88
C GLY A 166 8.37 -13.47 6.11
N ALA A 167 8.16 -12.62 5.10
CA ALA A 167 7.24 -11.50 5.18
C ALA A 167 5.78 -11.95 5.08
N VAL A 168 4.87 -11.18 5.68
CA VAL A 168 3.42 -11.40 5.57
C VAL A 168 2.91 -10.73 4.30
N TYR A 169 2.41 -11.53 3.38
CA TYR A 169 1.73 -11.02 2.19
C TYR A 169 0.25 -10.82 2.44
N VAL A 170 -0.24 -9.61 2.24
CA VAL A 170 -1.67 -9.27 2.29
C VAL A 170 -2.22 -9.20 0.87
N ASN A 171 -3.15 -10.09 0.56
CA ASN A 171 -3.74 -10.19 -0.76
C ASN A 171 -4.93 -9.24 -0.93
N LEU A 172 -4.74 -8.18 -1.69
CA LEU A 172 -5.82 -7.28 -2.13
C LEU A 172 -6.32 -7.58 -3.55
N PHE A 173 -5.66 -8.48 -4.30
CA PHE A 173 -6.08 -8.80 -5.65
C PHE A 173 -7.39 -9.60 -5.64
N LYS A 174 -8.37 -9.13 -6.40
CA LYS A 174 -9.61 -9.84 -6.69
C LYS A 174 -9.87 -9.82 -8.20
N GLU A 175 -10.43 -10.89 -8.72
CA GLU A 175 -11.00 -10.87 -10.08
C GLU A 175 -12.27 -10.01 -10.09
N ALA A 176 -12.62 -9.45 -11.24
CA ALA A 176 -13.72 -8.50 -11.35
C ALA A 176 -15.05 -9.01 -10.78
N ALA A 177 -15.33 -10.33 -10.92
CA ALA A 177 -16.55 -10.94 -10.39
C ALA A 177 -16.65 -10.91 -8.85
N ASP A 178 -15.49 -10.91 -8.17
CA ASP A 178 -15.41 -11.02 -6.71
C ASP A 178 -14.97 -9.69 -6.05
N ASP A 179 -14.63 -8.67 -6.85
CA ASP A 179 -14.09 -7.43 -6.35
C ASP A 179 -15.19 -6.47 -5.88
N PRO A 180 -15.24 -6.11 -4.59
CA PRO A 180 -16.15 -5.09 -4.07
C PRO A 180 -16.00 -3.73 -4.77
N PHE A 181 -14.80 -3.37 -5.22
CA PHE A 181 -14.53 -2.13 -5.93
C PHE A 181 -15.21 -2.07 -7.31
N VAL A 182 -15.47 -3.22 -7.94
CA VAL A 182 -16.28 -3.32 -9.17
C VAL A 182 -17.76 -3.24 -8.85
N ARG A 183 -18.20 -3.81 -7.71
CA ARG A 183 -19.62 -3.84 -7.32
C ARG A 183 -20.14 -2.47 -6.88
N ASP A 184 -19.29 -1.68 -6.22
CA ASP A 184 -19.66 -0.35 -5.71
C ASP A 184 -18.53 0.68 -5.97
N PRO A 185 -18.27 1.00 -7.25
CA PRO A 185 -17.12 1.82 -7.62
C PRO A 185 -17.24 3.26 -7.15
N GLN A 186 -18.47 3.79 -7.03
CA GLN A 186 -18.70 5.17 -6.61
C GLN A 186 -18.41 5.38 -5.12
N ARG A 187 -18.65 4.37 -4.29
CA ARG A 187 -18.41 4.43 -2.86
C ARG A 187 -16.95 4.11 -2.51
N LEU A 188 -16.35 3.13 -3.20
CA LEU A 188 -15.04 2.60 -2.83
C LEU A 188 -13.86 3.30 -3.49
N HIS A 189 -14.07 4.04 -4.61
CA HIS A 189 -13.03 4.86 -5.20
C HIS A 189 -13.20 6.34 -4.87
N ALA A 190 -12.08 7.05 -4.81
CA ALA A 190 -12.06 8.51 -4.79
C ALA A 190 -12.54 9.09 -6.13
N ALA A 191 -12.67 10.42 -6.21
CA ALA A 191 -13.21 11.12 -7.38
C ALA A 191 -12.42 10.90 -8.68
N ASP A 192 -11.15 10.47 -8.59
CA ASP A 192 -10.31 10.15 -9.75
C ASP A 192 -10.64 8.77 -10.36
N GLY A 193 -11.34 7.92 -9.63
CA GLY A 193 -11.69 6.56 -10.05
C GLY A 193 -10.49 5.61 -10.09
N LEU A 194 -9.41 5.92 -9.38
CA LEU A 194 -8.18 5.13 -9.29
C LEU A 194 -7.84 4.79 -7.83
N HIS A 195 -7.74 5.81 -6.98
CA HIS A 195 -7.40 5.64 -5.58
C HIS A 195 -8.61 5.19 -4.75
N PRO A 196 -8.40 4.49 -3.63
CA PRO A 196 -9.48 4.19 -2.69
C PRO A 196 -10.04 5.46 -2.05
N SER A 197 -11.35 5.46 -1.79
CA SER A 197 -12.01 6.42 -0.90
C SER A 197 -11.78 6.06 0.57
N ASP A 198 -12.37 6.80 1.50
CA ASP A 198 -12.40 6.44 2.93
C ASP A 198 -12.94 5.03 3.16
N ASP A 199 -14.03 4.67 2.47
CA ASP A 199 -14.63 3.33 2.54
C ASP A 199 -13.76 2.27 1.87
N GLY A 200 -13.09 2.62 0.77
CA GLY A 200 -12.11 1.75 0.12
C GLY A 200 -10.93 1.43 1.03
N TYR A 201 -10.38 2.42 1.71
CA TYR A 201 -9.34 2.22 2.72
C TYR A 201 -9.83 1.46 3.95
N ALA A 202 -11.09 1.63 4.36
CA ALA A 202 -11.68 0.82 5.43
C ALA A 202 -11.72 -0.67 5.05
N LEU A 203 -12.09 -0.97 3.81
CA LEU A 203 -12.09 -2.33 3.30
C LEU A 203 -10.67 -2.91 3.24
N TRP A 204 -9.69 -2.16 2.73
CA TRP A 204 -8.29 -2.61 2.69
C TRP A 204 -7.71 -2.81 4.09
N TYR A 205 -8.07 -1.97 5.04
CA TYR A 205 -7.68 -2.16 6.44
C TYR A 205 -8.31 -3.42 7.05
N SER A 206 -9.56 -3.73 6.72
CA SER A 206 -10.20 -4.99 7.11
C SER A 206 -9.46 -6.21 6.55
N GLU A 207 -9.03 -6.16 5.28
CA GLU A 207 -8.21 -7.20 4.67
C GLU A 207 -6.85 -7.35 5.39
N LEU A 208 -6.18 -6.23 5.70
CA LEU A 208 -4.95 -6.25 6.48
C LEU A 208 -5.16 -6.96 7.83
N ARG A 209 -6.19 -6.59 8.59
CA ARG A 209 -6.48 -7.18 9.89
C ARG A 209 -6.82 -8.67 9.83
N SER A 210 -7.45 -9.12 8.76
CA SER A 210 -7.84 -10.53 8.58
C SER A 210 -6.66 -11.42 8.20
N GLN A 211 -5.64 -10.86 7.53
CA GLN A 211 -4.52 -11.62 6.96
C GLN A 211 -3.20 -11.42 7.72
N ALA A 212 -3.07 -10.35 8.51
CA ALA A 212 -1.88 -10.04 9.30
C ALA A 212 -2.23 -9.69 10.75
N ALA A 213 -1.70 -10.46 11.69
CA ALA A 213 -1.80 -10.12 13.11
C ALA A 213 -0.72 -9.08 13.46
N LEU A 214 -1.12 -7.84 13.72
CA LEU A 214 -0.17 -6.83 14.18
C LEU A 214 0.26 -7.14 15.63
N PRO A 215 1.56 -7.36 15.91
CA PRO A 215 2.06 -7.74 17.23
C PRO A 215 2.16 -6.52 18.16
N VAL A 216 1.10 -5.75 18.25
CA VAL A 216 1.05 -4.59 19.12
C VAL A 216 0.43 -5.04 20.45
N ARG A 217 1.27 -5.18 21.47
CA ARG A 217 0.78 -5.44 22.83
C ARG A 217 0.12 -4.18 23.35
N LEU A 218 -1.11 -4.30 23.83
CA LEU A 218 -1.70 -3.29 24.69
C LEU A 218 -0.89 -3.26 25.99
N PRO A 219 -0.63 -2.08 26.55
CA PRO A 219 0.04 -1.94 27.83
C PRO A 219 -0.73 -2.62 28.96
#